data_9cd8c7619ef1651135256a434c86d9ec
#
_entry.id   9cd8c7619ef1651135256a434c86d9ec
#
_cell.length_a   1.000
_cell.length_b   1.000
_cell.length_c   1.000
_cell.angle_alpha   90.00
_cell.angle_beta   90.00
_cell.angle_gamma   90.00
#
_symmetry.space_group_name_H-M   'P 1'
#
loop_
_entity.id
_entity.type
_entity.pdbx_description
1 polymer ?
#
loop_
_entity_poly.entity_id
_entity_poly.type
_entity_poly.pdbx_seq_one_letter_code
_entity_poly.pdbx_strand_id
1 'polypeptide(L)'
;MLLACCPNQMKHLHSAPKPPQRVSLVSLTAESLLEAMRAGHWQGHLPGERELCTRLRVSRHTLRAALALLQRDGLLEVSGRQRRRIQMGSTTPVTAHSRQIAILSSRPLIAMSPSAVVMVDELRDHLSRAGFTLEMHVAPSCFSAKPSRALEALTTRAPAAAWVLFSSLEPMQSWFLRKQLPCLLVGSCTQGISLASIDMDYRALCRHAGTMLRRKGHKHILLIRPEGSFGGDIDSENGLVEAMQGGDAAKLQVIRHNGTPEHLCALLDKALREPRPPTACIVARGVHVLTVLMHLQRIGKRIPQDIAVVSRDDESFLQHALPTVTRYASNPAQFARSVSKAVRQLAEAGSLPPKAQRLIPQLVRGESA
;
A
#
# COMPACT_ATOMS: atom_id res chain seq x y z
N MET A 1 -51.58 28.26 29.06
CA MET A 1 -50.60 29.12 29.73
C MET A 1 -49.22 28.75 29.23
N LEU A 2 -48.73 29.58 28.31
CA LEU A 2 -47.40 30.16 28.16
C LEU A 2 -46.23 29.17 28.13
N LEU A 3 -45.71 28.88 26.91
CA LEU A 3 -44.62 29.57 26.16
C LEU A 3 -43.27 29.54 26.91
N ALA A 4 -42.30 28.82 26.34
CA ALA A 4 -40.95 29.36 26.12
C ALA A 4 -40.26 28.57 25.01
N CYS A 5 -40.14 29.16 23.84
CA CYS A 5 -39.21 28.89 22.77
C CYS A 5 -37.79 29.29 23.17
N CYS A 6 -36.78 28.49 22.86
CA CYS A 6 -35.40 28.94 22.69
C CYS A 6 -34.84 28.42 21.38
N PRO A 7 -34.47 29.28 20.44
CA PRO A 7 -33.78 28.85 19.23
C PRO A 7 -32.27 28.74 19.47
N ASN A 8 -31.74 27.54 19.24
CA ASN A 8 -30.30 27.32 19.24
C ASN A 8 -29.73 27.72 17.88
N GLN A 9 -29.06 28.85 17.83
CA GLN A 9 -28.35 29.37 16.68
C GLN A 9 -27.13 28.49 16.36
N MET A 10 -27.20 27.74 15.27
CA MET A 10 -26.01 27.19 14.65
C MET A 10 -25.11 28.31 14.12
N LYS A 11 -24.00 28.55 14.79
CA LYS A 11 -22.90 29.38 14.28
C LYS A 11 -22.19 28.60 13.17
N HIS A 12 -22.48 28.95 11.92
CA HIS A 12 -21.65 28.58 10.78
C HIS A 12 -20.30 29.28 10.92
N LEU A 13 -19.27 28.52 11.31
CA LEU A 13 -17.87 28.95 11.18
C LEU A 13 -17.54 28.94 9.68
N HIS A 14 -17.66 30.11 9.05
CA HIS A 14 -17.08 30.33 7.73
C HIS A 14 -15.55 30.28 7.88
N SER A 15 -14.95 29.18 7.46
CA SER A 15 -13.52 29.10 7.21
C SER A 15 -13.16 30.14 6.16
N ALA A 16 -12.26 31.05 6.50
CA ALA A 16 -11.76 32.05 5.57
C ALA A 16 -11.15 31.36 4.33
N PRO A 17 -11.38 31.87 3.11
CA PRO A 17 -10.81 31.28 1.90
C PRO A 17 -9.28 31.29 2.00
N LYS A 18 -8.64 30.15 1.74
CA LYS A 18 -7.17 30.07 1.67
C LYS A 18 -6.70 30.95 0.50
N PRO A 19 -5.70 31.84 0.72
CA PRO A 19 -5.17 32.64 -0.36
C PRO A 19 -4.59 31.73 -1.45
N PRO A 20 -4.77 32.08 -2.76
CA PRO A 20 -4.21 31.30 -3.84
C PRO A 20 -2.70 31.20 -3.71
N GLN A 21 -2.14 30.00 -3.83
CA GLN A 21 -0.69 29.80 -3.85
C GLN A 21 -0.13 30.38 -5.16
N ARG A 22 0.55 31.53 -5.07
CA ARG A 22 1.25 32.12 -6.21
C ARG A 22 2.52 31.30 -6.46
N VAL A 23 2.58 30.61 -7.59
CA VAL A 23 3.85 30.03 -8.06
C VAL A 23 4.82 31.19 -8.29
N SER A 24 5.98 31.14 -7.63
CA SER A 24 7.00 32.19 -7.74
C SER A 24 7.56 32.21 -9.16
N LEU A 25 7.60 33.41 -9.79
CA LEU A 25 8.26 33.60 -11.10
C LEU A 25 9.73 33.14 -11.07
N VAL A 26 10.39 33.23 -9.92
CA VAL A 26 11.74 32.72 -9.70
C VAL A 26 11.82 31.22 -9.85
N SER A 27 10.87 30.48 -9.27
CA SER A 27 10.82 29.02 -9.39
C SER A 27 10.54 28.57 -10.82
N LEU A 28 9.57 29.20 -11.50
CA LEU A 28 9.28 28.94 -12.90
C LEU A 28 10.48 29.22 -13.82
N THR A 29 11.24 30.30 -13.53
CA THR A 29 12.45 30.63 -14.28
C THR A 29 13.55 29.60 -14.05
N ALA A 30 13.70 29.09 -12.82
CA ALA A 30 14.67 28.04 -12.51
C ALA A 30 14.30 26.72 -13.21
N GLU A 31 13.02 26.35 -13.24
CA GLU A 31 12.52 25.17 -13.98
C GLU A 31 12.79 25.29 -15.48
N SER A 32 12.47 26.41 -16.11
CA SER A 32 12.72 26.62 -17.54
C SER A 32 14.21 26.58 -17.89
N LEU A 33 15.09 27.12 -17.03
CA LEU A 33 16.54 27.00 -17.22
C LEU A 33 16.99 25.55 -17.11
N LEU A 34 16.47 24.81 -16.14
CA LEU A 34 16.82 23.42 -15.93
C LEU A 34 16.37 22.53 -17.11
N GLU A 35 15.16 22.76 -17.62
CA GLU A 35 14.66 22.07 -18.83
C GLU A 35 15.54 22.35 -20.03
N ALA A 36 15.91 23.60 -20.27
CA ALA A 36 16.76 23.96 -21.40
C ALA A 36 18.18 23.37 -21.30
N MET A 37 18.74 23.29 -20.09
CA MET A 37 20.02 22.62 -19.83
C MET A 37 19.91 21.10 -20.08
N ARG A 38 18.82 20.46 -19.66
CA ARG A 38 18.55 19.04 -19.90
C ARG A 38 18.33 18.72 -21.37
N ALA A 39 17.64 19.59 -22.08
CA ALA A 39 17.41 19.48 -23.51
C ALA A 39 18.70 19.69 -24.35
N GLY A 40 19.82 20.01 -23.68
CA GLY A 40 21.09 20.20 -24.35
C GLY A 40 21.22 21.52 -25.14
N HIS A 41 20.32 22.50 -24.86
CA HIS A 41 20.40 23.80 -25.53
C HIS A 41 21.69 24.55 -25.20
N TRP A 42 22.37 24.20 -24.11
CA TRP A 42 23.68 24.73 -23.73
C TRP A 42 24.58 23.60 -23.24
N GLN A 43 25.80 23.58 -23.76
CA GLN A 43 26.83 22.61 -23.37
C GLN A 43 27.97 23.29 -22.61
N GLY A 44 28.30 22.77 -21.44
CA GLY A 44 29.42 23.22 -20.62
C GLY A 44 29.17 24.50 -19.83
N HIS A 45 28.69 25.57 -20.45
CA HIS A 45 28.46 26.87 -19.76
C HIS A 45 27.15 27.50 -20.19
N LEU A 46 26.52 28.23 -19.25
CA LEU A 46 25.34 29.04 -19.54
C LEU A 46 25.74 30.33 -20.28
N PRO A 47 24.85 30.84 -21.17
CA PRO A 47 24.99 32.18 -21.74
C PRO A 47 25.04 33.28 -20.68
N GLY A 48 25.46 34.46 -21.08
CA GLY A 48 25.50 35.63 -20.18
C GLY A 48 24.12 36.04 -19.67
N GLU A 49 24.07 36.64 -18.47
CA GLU A 49 22.78 37.04 -17.81
C GLU A 49 21.92 37.92 -18.73
N ARG A 50 22.54 38.80 -19.54
CA ARG A 50 21.79 39.67 -20.45
C ARG A 50 21.03 38.86 -21.51
N GLU A 51 21.70 37.86 -22.09
CA GLU A 51 21.09 36.97 -23.08
C GLU A 51 20.00 36.11 -22.49
N LEU A 52 20.22 35.54 -21.28
CA LEU A 52 19.23 34.74 -20.57
C LEU A 52 18.00 35.56 -20.20
N CYS A 53 18.18 36.83 -19.74
CA CYS A 53 17.04 37.72 -19.47
C CYS A 53 16.19 37.96 -20.73
N THR A 54 16.85 38.16 -21.88
CA THR A 54 16.14 38.40 -23.15
C THR A 54 15.40 37.14 -23.61
N ARG A 55 16.03 35.97 -23.53
CA ARG A 55 15.42 34.70 -23.94
C ARG A 55 14.24 34.27 -23.06
N LEU A 56 14.40 34.43 -21.74
CA LEU A 56 13.36 34.01 -20.77
C LEU A 56 12.35 35.13 -20.45
N ARG A 57 12.57 36.34 -21.00
CA ARG A 57 11.72 37.52 -20.76
C ARG A 57 11.51 37.83 -19.28
N VAL A 58 12.57 37.72 -18.49
CA VAL A 58 12.54 37.97 -17.03
C VAL A 58 13.52 39.10 -16.63
N SER A 59 13.25 39.70 -15.50
CA SER A 59 14.15 40.71 -14.93
C SER A 59 15.49 40.09 -14.50
N ARG A 60 16.56 40.92 -14.45
CA ARG A 60 17.86 40.46 -13.92
C ARG A 60 17.77 39.97 -12.47
N HIS A 61 16.91 40.60 -11.67
CA HIS A 61 16.70 40.18 -10.29
C HIS A 61 16.09 38.77 -10.23
N THR A 62 15.02 38.52 -10.99
CA THR A 62 14.36 37.20 -11.09
C THR A 62 15.33 36.13 -11.59
N LEU A 63 16.10 36.46 -12.64
CA LEU A 63 17.09 35.51 -13.21
C LEU A 63 18.17 35.16 -12.18
N ARG A 64 18.74 36.16 -11.47
CA ARG A 64 19.78 35.93 -10.46
C ARG A 64 19.27 35.08 -9.30
N ALA A 65 18.04 35.32 -8.83
CA ALA A 65 17.42 34.51 -7.81
C ALA A 65 17.21 33.04 -8.30
N ALA A 66 16.77 32.85 -9.54
CA ALA A 66 16.63 31.52 -10.16
C ALA A 66 17.98 30.78 -10.32
N LEU A 67 19.02 31.50 -10.78
CA LEU A 67 20.37 30.96 -10.88
C LEU A 67 20.98 30.61 -9.52
N ALA A 68 20.70 31.40 -8.48
CA ALA A 68 21.13 31.10 -7.11
C ALA A 68 20.44 29.82 -6.55
N LEU A 69 19.18 29.56 -6.93
CA LEU A 69 18.52 28.31 -6.61
C LEU A 69 19.23 27.11 -7.25
N LEU A 70 19.49 27.17 -8.58
CA LEU A 70 20.18 26.11 -9.30
C LEU A 70 21.62 25.90 -8.81
N GLN A 71 22.26 26.95 -8.34
CA GLN A 71 23.61 26.91 -7.77
C GLN A 71 23.61 26.25 -6.37
N ARG A 72 22.66 26.62 -5.52
CA ARG A 72 22.44 25.95 -4.23
C ARG A 72 22.15 24.46 -4.38
N ASP A 73 21.42 24.10 -5.43
CA ASP A 73 21.08 22.72 -5.75
C ASP A 73 22.23 21.96 -6.47
N GLY A 74 23.44 22.58 -6.56
CA GLY A 74 24.65 21.94 -7.10
C GLY A 74 24.67 21.75 -8.62
N LEU A 75 23.69 22.32 -9.34
CA LEU A 75 23.54 22.18 -10.80
C LEU A 75 24.37 23.19 -11.60
N LEU A 76 24.84 24.23 -10.93
CA LEU A 76 25.70 25.27 -11.51
C LEU A 76 26.87 25.58 -10.58
N GLU A 77 28.05 25.74 -11.16
CA GLU A 77 29.25 26.23 -10.47
C GLU A 77 29.72 27.54 -11.08
N VAL A 78 30.17 28.48 -10.24
CA VAL A 78 30.78 29.72 -10.72
C VAL A 78 32.24 29.44 -11.08
N SER A 79 32.55 29.38 -12.35
CA SER A 79 33.91 29.31 -12.85
C SER A 79 34.43 30.71 -13.16
N GLY A 80 35.75 30.97 -12.99
CA GLY A 80 36.39 32.28 -13.08
C GLY A 80 35.85 33.19 -14.21
N ARG A 81 35.78 34.51 -13.95
CA ARG A 81 35.17 35.57 -14.79
C ARG A 81 33.64 35.48 -14.94
N GLN A 82 32.91 35.09 -13.86
CA GLN A 82 31.44 35.06 -13.79
C GLN A 82 30.72 34.16 -14.79
N ARG A 83 31.42 33.23 -15.45
CA ARG A 83 30.75 32.19 -16.27
C ARG A 83 30.25 31.07 -15.38
N ARG A 84 29.00 30.73 -15.52
CA ARG A 84 28.39 29.60 -14.77
C ARG A 84 28.56 28.31 -15.58
N ARG A 85 29.40 27.43 -15.05
CA ARG A 85 29.61 26.09 -15.61
C ARG A 85 28.44 25.20 -15.24
N ILE A 86 27.88 24.51 -16.23
CA ILE A 86 26.85 23.51 -16.01
C ILE A 86 27.54 22.28 -15.45
N GLN A 87 27.28 21.98 -14.20
CA GLN A 87 27.72 20.74 -13.55
C GLN A 87 26.65 19.66 -13.74
N MET A 88 26.48 19.18 -14.95
CA MET A 88 25.83 17.90 -15.19
C MET A 88 26.90 16.82 -15.08
N GLY A 89 27.41 16.60 -13.86
CA GLY A 89 28.36 15.53 -13.59
C GLY A 89 27.75 14.19 -13.95
N SER A 90 28.61 13.28 -14.43
CA SER A 90 28.34 11.86 -14.62
C SER A 90 28.13 11.11 -13.29
N THR A 91 27.37 11.68 -12.39
CA THR A 91 26.62 10.96 -11.39
C THR A 91 25.37 10.49 -12.10
N THR A 92 25.14 9.20 -12.09
CA THR A 92 23.87 8.53 -12.43
C THR A 92 22.72 9.54 -12.39
N PRO A 93 21.94 9.75 -13.46
CA PRO A 93 20.96 10.81 -13.46
C PRO A 93 20.12 10.67 -12.21
N VAL A 94 20.28 11.61 -11.26
CA VAL A 94 19.21 11.91 -10.32
C VAL A 94 18.10 12.37 -11.24
N THR A 95 17.30 11.42 -11.65
CA THR A 95 16.14 11.57 -12.50
C THR A 95 15.45 12.85 -12.09
N ALA A 96 15.26 13.75 -13.05
CA ALA A 96 14.23 14.79 -12.92
C ALA A 96 13.09 14.13 -12.19
N HIS A 97 12.77 14.58 -10.97
CA HIS A 97 11.89 13.86 -10.08
C HIS A 97 10.68 13.44 -10.90
N SER A 98 10.74 12.22 -11.42
CA SER A 98 9.63 11.63 -12.14
C SER A 98 8.48 11.74 -11.14
N ARG A 99 7.48 12.54 -11.43
CA ARG A 99 6.29 12.60 -10.58
C ARG A 99 5.42 11.37 -10.78
N GLN A 100 6.03 10.34 -11.37
CA GLN A 100 5.38 9.06 -11.64
C GLN A 100 5.63 8.10 -10.48
N ILE A 101 4.55 7.61 -9.91
CA ILE A 101 4.54 6.52 -8.94
C ILE A 101 4.10 5.26 -9.68
N ALA A 102 4.87 4.19 -9.56
CA ALA A 102 4.57 2.91 -10.19
C ALA A 102 4.01 1.91 -9.18
N ILE A 103 2.84 1.33 -9.46
CA ILE A 103 2.36 0.13 -8.76
C ILE A 103 2.86 -1.10 -9.52
N LEU A 104 3.46 -2.04 -8.81
CA LEU A 104 3.82 -3.35 -9.37
C LEU A 104 2.90 -4.42 -8.81
N SER A 105 2.20 -5.12 -9.71
CA SER A 105 1.25 -6.18 -9.39
C SER A 105 1.41 -7.38 -10.31
N SER A 106 1.07 -8.58 -9.81
CA SER A 106 1.00 -9.80 -10.61
C SER A 106 -0.31 -9.94 -11.39
N ARG A 107 -1.33 -9.15 -11.04
CA ARG A 107 -2.69 -9.24 -11.61
C ARG A 107 -3.23 -7.86 -11.98
N PRO A 108 -4.08 -7.75 -12.99
CA PRO A 108 -4.76 -6.50 -13.33
C PRO A 108 -5.72 -6.09 -12.21
N LEU A 109 -6.03 -4.80 -12.14
CA LEU A 109 -6.88 -4.22 -11.08
C LEU A 109 -8.24 -4.90 -10.98
N ILE A 110 -8.84 -5.26 -12.12
CA ILE A 110 -10.13 -5.97 -12.18
C ILE A 110 -10.11 -7.37 -11.51
N ALA A 111 -8.93 -7.98 -11.41
CA ALA A 111 -8.75 -9.29 -10.76
C ALA A 111 -8.32 -9.18 -9.29
N MET A 112 -8.28 -7.97 -8.75
CA MET A 112 -8.04 -7.72 -7.33
C MET A 112 -9.34 -7.77 -6.52
N SER A 113 -9.21 -7.79 -5.20
CA SER A 113 -10.37 -7.67 -4.32
C SER A 113 -11.04 -6.30 -4.46
N PRO A 114 -12.35 -6.18 -4.26
CA PRO A 114 -13.05 -4.90 -4.25
C PRO A 114 -12.41 -3.86 -3.35
N SER A 115 -11.97 -4.25 -2.15
CA SER A 115 -11.28 -3.35 -1.21
C SER A 115 -9.95 -2.82 -1.78
N ALA A 116 -9.20 -3.65 -2.52
CA ALA A 116 -7.96 -3.22 -3.17
C ALA A 116 -8.24 -2.26 -4.34
N VAL A 117 -9.33 -2.48 -5.09
CA VAL A 117 -9.74 -1.57 -6.17
C VAL A 117 -10.05 -0.18 -5.62
N VAL A 118 -10.89 -0.11 -4.57
CA VAL A 118 -11.22 1.15 -3.89
C VAL A 118 -9.96 1.84 -3.36
N MET A 119 -9.06 1.08 -2.74
CA MET A 119 -7.80 1.62 -2.20
C MET A 119 -6.91 2.21 -3.31
N VAL A 120 -6.78 1.55 -4.47
CA VAL A 120 -5.98 2.06 -5.60
C VAL A 120 -6.60 3.31 -6.20
N ASP A 121 -7.93 3.38 -6.28
CA ASP A 121 -8.64 4.55 -6.79
C ASP A 121 -8.46 5.76 -5.87
N GLU A 122 -8.67 5.59 -4.58
CA GLU A 122 -8.41 6.61 -3.55
C GLU A 122 -6.93 7.06 -3.55
N LEU A 123 -5.99 6.12 -3.73
CA LEU A 123 -4.57 6.41 -3.83
C LEU A 123 -4.26 7.28 -5.04
N ARG A 124 -4.87 6.96 -6.20
CA ARG A 124 -4.72 7.74 -7.44
C ARG A 124 -5.20 9.17 -7.24
N ASP A 125 -6.37 9.35 -6.62
CA ASP A 125 -6.94 10.65 -6.34
C ASP A 125 -6.06 11.49 -5.40
N HIS A 126 -5.60 10.91 -4.30
CA HIS A 126 -4.69 11.58 -3.38
C HIS A 126 -3.35 11.98 -4.01
N LEU A 127 -2.78 11.12 -4.85
CA LEU A 127 -1.51 11.40 -5.54
C LEU A 127 -1.70 12.45 -6.63
N SER A 128 -2.78 12.39 -7.39
CA SER A 128 -3.12 13.36 -8.43
C SER A 128 -3.26 14.78 -7.85
N ARG A 129 -3.97 14.93 -6.73
CA ARG A 129 -4.06 16.22 -6.01
C ARG A 129 -2.71 16.74 -5.51
N ALA A 130 -1.73 15.86 -5.32
CA ALA A 130 -0.36 16.22 -4.94
C ALA A 130 0.57 16.42 -6.16
N GLY A 131 0.04 16.34 -7.39
CA GLY A 131 0.79 16.51 -8.63
C GLY A 131 1.60 15.29 -9.04
N PHE A 132 1.30 14.09 -8.51
CA PHE A 132 1.88 12.82 -8.94
C PHE A 132 0.93 12.08 -9.88
N THR A 133 1.50 11.32 -10.81
CA THR A 133 0.77 10.37 -11.64
C THR A 133 0.97 8.96 -11.10
N LEU A 134 -0.08 8.13 -11.13
CA LEU A 134 -0.03 6.74 -10.69
C LEU A 134 -0.19 5.82 -11.90
N GLU A 135 0.82 5.00 -12.17
CA GLU A 135 0.79 3.98 -13.22
C GLU A 135 0.84 2.58 -12.62
N MET A 136 0.02 1.68 -13.16
CA MET A 136 -0.03 0.28 -12.73
C MET A 136 0.62 -0.64 -13.74
N HIS A 137 1.68 -1.33 -13.33
CA HIS A 137 2.38 -2.33 -14.12
C HIS A 137 1.96 -3.74 -13.70
N VAL A 138 1.30 -4.44 -14.63
CA VAL A 138 0.94 -5.85 -14.45
C VAL A 138 2.05 -6.70 -15.04
N ALA A 139 2.90 -7.27 -14.19
CA ALA A 139 4.09 -8.00 -14.61
C ALA A 139 4.26 -9.31 -13.81
N PRO A 140 3.51 -10.38 -14.15
CA PRO A 140 3.56 -11.66 -13.43
C PRO A 140 4.97 -12.26 -13.33
N SER A 141 5.82 -12.06 -14.35
CA SER A 141 7.22 -12.52 -14.36
C SER A 141 8.08 -11.94 -13.24
N CYS A 142 7.72 -10.74 -12.75
CA CYS A 142 8.39 -10.11 -11.60
C CYS A 142 8.07 -10.80 -10.26
N PHE A 143 7.07 -11.68 -10.22
CA PHE A 143 6.63 -12.43 -9.03
C PHE A 143 7.11 -13.90 -9.05
N SER A 144 7.98 -14.26 -9.97
CA SER A 144 8.59 -15.58 -10.05
C SER A 144 9.67 -15.79 -8.97
N ALA A 145 10.14 -17.02 -8.81
CA ALA A 145 11.25 -17.34 -7.90
C ALA A 145 12.58 -16.68 -8.31
N LYS A 146 12.74 -16.29 -9.60
CA LYS A 146 13.94 -15.63 -10.13
C LYS A 146 13.56 -14.35 -10.89
N PRO A 147 13.11 -13.28 -10.20
CA PRO A 147 12.50 -12.12 -10.83
C PRO A 147 13.52 -11.10 -11.38
N SER A 148 14.82 -11.24 -11.10
CA SER A 148 15.84 -10.20 -11.30
C SER A 148 15.86 -9.63 -12.71
N ARG A 149 15.83 -10.48 -13.76
CA ARG A 149 15.84 -10.03 -15.15
C ARG A 149 14.57 -9.27 -15.53
N ALA A 150 13.42 -9.74 -15.05
CA ALA A 150 12.14 -9.09 -15.34
C ALA A 150 12.02 -7.74 -14.61
N LEU A 151 12.48 -7.67 -13.36
CA LEU A 151 12.53 -6.43 -12.59
C LEU A 151 13.48 -5.40 -13.19
N GLU A 152 14.69 -5.82 -13.60
CA GLU A 152 15.66 -4.96 -14.27
C GLU A 152 15.06 -4.35 -15.57
N ALA A 153 14.49 -5.19 -16.42
CA ALA A 153 13.86 -4.75 -17.67
C ALA A 153 12.69 -3.79 -17.43
N LEU A 154 11.85 -4.07 -16.41
CA LEU A 154 10.72 -3.22 -16.06
C LEU A 154 11.18 -1.85 -15.54
N THR A 155 12.07 -1.83 -14.55
CA THR A 155 12.51 -0.58 -13.90
C THR A 155 13.35 0.31 -14.82
N THR A 156 14.05 -0.29 -15.81
CA THR A 156 14.75 0.46 -16.86
C THR A 156 13.77 1.08 -17.86
N ARG A 157 12.73 0.35 -18.26
CA ARG A 157 11.74 0.81 -19.24
C ARG A 157 10.76 1.85 -18.65
N ALA A 158 10.41 1.72 -17.39
CA ALA A 158 9.45 2.57 -16.70
C ALA A 158 10.08 3.17 -15.42
N PRO A 159 10.92 4.21 -15.57
CA PRO A 159 11.52 4.88 -14.42
C PRO A 159 10.44 5.59 -13.61
N ALA A 160 10.42 5.36 -12.30
CA ALA A 160 9.46 5.96 -11.36
C ALA A 160 10.17 6.60 -10.17
N ALA A 161 9.58 7.64 -9.60
CA ALA A 161 10.07 8.29 -8.38
C ALA A 161 9.98 7.35 -7.18
N ALA A 162 8.96 6.49 -7.16
CA ALA A 162 8.80 5.44 -6.15
C ALA A 162 7.98 4.28 -6.69
N TRP A 163 8.26 3.08 -6.18
CA TRP A 163 7.56 1.85 -6.49
C TRP A 163 6.68 1.43 -5.32
N VAL A 164 5.43 1.09 -5.61
CA VAL A 164 4.48 0.50 -4.64
C VAL A 164 4.33 -0.97 -4.99
N LEU A 165 4.79 -1.85 -4.10
CA LEU A 165 4.86 -3.29 -4.33
C LEU A 165 3.66 -3.99 -3.67
N PHE A 166 2.74 -4.51 -4.49
CA PHE A 166 1.58 -5.27 -4.01
C PHE A 166 1.89 -6.76 -3.95
N SER A 167 1.54 -7.41 -2.84
CA SER A 167 1.68 -8.87 -2.68
C SER A 167 3.08 -9.37 -3.04
N SER A 168 4.11 -8.60 -2.71
CA SER A 168 5.50 -8.93 -3.03
C SER A 168 5.99 -10.11 -2.20
N LEU A 169 6.83 -10.95 -2.83
CA LEU A 169 7.49 -12.09 -2.21
C LEU A 169 8.97 -11.77 -1.94
N GLU A 170 9.61 -12.64 -1.15
CA GLU A 170 11.02 -12.50 -0.74
C GLU A 170 11.97 -12.17 -1.91
N PRO A 171 11.97 -12.87 -3.06
CA PRO A 171 12.91 -12.59 -4.13
C PRO A 171 12.80 -11.17 -4.71
N MET A 172 11.57 -10.63 -4.80
CA MET A 172 11.32 -9.25 -5.23
C MET A 172 11.78 -8.25 -4.17
N GLN A 173 11.40 -8.45 -2.91
CA GLN A 173 11.78 -7.59 -1.80
C GLN A 173 13.30 -7.51 -1.65
N SER A 174 14.00 -8.63 -1.69
CA SER A 174 15.46 -8.71 -1.68
C SER A 174 16.10 -8.00 -2.88
N TRP A 175 15.49 -8.07 -4.06
CA TRP A 175 15.99 -7.40 -5.24
C TRP A 175 15.90 -5.87 -5.10
N PHE A 176 14.73 -5.33 -4.69
CA PHE A 176 14.58 -3.89 -4.45
C PHE A 176 15.52 -3.36 -3.37
N LEU A 177 15.70 -4.13 -2.29
CA LEU A 177 16.63 -3.79 -1.21
C LEU A 177 18.07 -3.70 -1.72
N ARG A 178 18.54 -4.70 -2.49
CA ARG A 178 19.90 -4.70 -3.06
C ARG A 178 20.12 -3.58 -4.07
N LYS A 179 19.11 -3.24 -4.87
CA LYS A 179 19.19 -2.17 -5.89
C LYS A 179 19.00 -0.78 -5.28
N GLN A 180 18.62 -0.69 -4.01
CA GLN A 180 18.33 0.58 -3.32
C GLN A 180 17.31 1.46 -4.06
N LEU A 181 16.40 0.83 -4.81
CA LEU A 181 15.34 1.56 -5.51
C LEU A 181 14.27 2.02 -4.52
N PRO A 182 13.78 3.28 -4.63
CA PRO A 182 12.73 3.78 -3.78
C PRO A 182 11.48 2.90 -3.87
N CYS A 183 11.16 2.17 -2.81
CA CYS A 183 9.98 1.31 -2.78
C CYS A 183 9.26 1.31 -1.43
N LEU A 184 7.94 1.12 -1.50
CA LEU A 184 7.05 0.92 -0.37
C LEU A 184 6.30 -0.38 -0.59
N LEU A 185 6.33 -1.28 0.40
CA LEU A 185 5.53 -2.48 0.38
C LEU A 185 4.11 -2.18 0.86
N VAL A 186 3.12 -2.52 0.05
CA VAL A 186 1.72 -2.68 0.48
C VAL A 186 1.53 -4.16 0.77
N GLY A 187 1.76 -4.50 2.04
CA GLY A 187 1.91 -5.83 2.56
C GLY A 187 3.02 -5.94 3.59
N SER A 188 3.25 -7.13 4.12
CA SER A 188 4.28 -7.40 5.12
C SER A 188 5.63 -7.75 4.49
N CYS A 189 6.71 -7.29 5.12
CA CYS A 189 8.06 -7.74 4.78
C CYS A 189 8.22 -9.23 5.11
N THR A 190 8.98 -9.93 4.28
CA THR A 190 9.48 -11.26 4.62
C THR A 190 10.50 -11.17 5.75
N GLN A 191 10.57 -12.19 6.57
CA GLN A 191 11.54 -12.26 7.67
C GLN A 191 12.97 -12.04 7.18
N GLY A 192 13.73 -11.19 7.86
CA GLY A 192 15.09 -10.81 7.48
C GLY A 192 15.21 -9.68 6.45
N ILE A 193 14.11 -9.21 5.89
CA ILE A 193 14.09 -8.07 4.98
C ILE A 193 13.58 -6.82 5.70
N SER A 194 14.30 -5.70 5.52
CA SER A 194 14.03 -4.44 6.18
C SER A 194 13.72 -3.35 5.14
N LEU A 195 12.45 -3.24 4.76
CA LEU A 195 11.90 -2.23 3.86
C LEU A 195 10.74 -1.49 4.53
N ALA A 196 10.48 -0.27 4.08
CA ALA A 196 9.28 0.45 4.49
C ALA A 196 8.03 -0.31 4.02
N SER A 197 7.09 -0.56 4.93
CA SER A 197 5.89 -1.34 4.61
C SER A 197 4.66 -0.82 5.35
N ILE A 198 3.51 -0.94 4.70
CA ILE A 198 2.19 -0.65 5.27
C ILE A 198 1.31 -1.87 5.06
N ASP A 199 0.75 -2.41 6.15
CA ASP A 199 -0.14 -3.57 6.11
C ASP A 199 -1.13 -3.54 7.27
N MET A 200 -2.11 -4.44 7.24
CA MET A 200 -2.93 -4.73 8.41
C MET A 200 -2.11 -5.47 9.46
N ASP A 201 -2.43 -5.24 10.74
CA ASP A 201 -1.84 -6.02 11.82
C ASP A 201 -2.52 -7.40 11.93
N TYR A 202 -2.19 -8.28 10.99
CA TYR A 202 -2.76 -9.63 10.93
C TYR A 202 -2.42 -10.48 12.16
N ARG A 203 -1.28 -10.22 12.80
CA ARG A 203 -0.89 -10.93 14.03
C ARG A 203 -1.79 -10.55 15.19
N ALA A 204 -1.97 -9.26 15.45
CA ALA A 204 -2.87 -8.78 16.48
C ALA A 204 -4.33 -9.16 16.19
N LEU A 205 -4.78 -9.04 14.92
CA LEU A 205 -6.10 -9.44 14.47
C LEU A 205 -6.36 -10.92 14.75
N CYS A 206 -5.50 -11.81 14.29
CA CYS A 206 -5.68 -13.25 14.44
C CYS A 206 -5.55 -13.71 15.88
N ARG A 207 -4.68 -13.08 16.68
CA ARG A 207 -4.63 -13.29 18.12
C ARG A 207 -5.95 -12.91 18.78
N HIS A 208 -6.54 -11.76 18.42
CA HIS A 208 -7.84 -11.34 18.93
C HIS A 208 -8.95 -12.32 18.50
N ALA A 209 -9.00 -12.72 17.22
CA ALA A 209 -9.99 -13.67 16.71
C ALA A 209 -9.92 -15.02 17.40
N GLY A 210 -8.72 -15.58 17.54
CA GLY A 210 -8.49 -16.83 18.25
C GLY A 210 -8.89 -16.76 19.71
N THR A 211 -8.53 -15.66 20.40
CA THR A 211 -8.94 -15.43 21.81
C THR A 211 -10.44 -15.30 21.95
N MET A 212 -11.11 -14.59 21.03
CA MET A 212 -12.56 -14.46 21.00
C MET A 212 -13.24 -15.83 20.84
N LEU A 213 -12.80 -16.64 19.90
CA LEU A 213 -13.35 -17.97 19.66
C LEU A 213 -13.11 -18.91 20.86
N ARG A 214 -11.94 -18.86 21.47
CA ARG A 214 -11.66 -19.64 22.71
C ARG A 214 -12.57 -19.25 23.87
N ARG A 215 -12.81 -17.95 24.06
CA ARG A 215 -13.77 -17.46 25.09
C ARG A 215 -15.21 -17.93 24.86
N LYS A 216 -15.56 -18.22 23.58
CA LYS A 216 -16.84 -18.84 23.20
C LYS A 216 -16.85 -20.38 23.36
N GLY A 217 -15.75 -20.97 23.83
CA GLY A 217 -15.63 -22.41 24.10
C GLY A 217 -15.03 -23.25 22.96
N HIS A 218 -14.61 -22.63 21.86
CA HIS A 218 -13.99 -23.37 20.76
C HIS A 218 -12.56 -23.80 21.12
N LYS A 219 -12.34 -25.11 21.26
CA LYS A 219 -11.02 -25.69 21.58
C LYS A 219 -10.23 -26.13 20.34
N HIS A 220 -10.89 -26.40 19.21
CA HIS A 220 -10.25 -26.73 17.97
C HIS A 220 -10.62 -25.69 16.90
N ILE A 221 -9.65 -24.87 16.51
CA ILE A 221 -9.80 -23.78 15.55
C ILE A 221 -9.02 -24.10 14.29
N LEU A 222 -9.66 -23.92 13.13
CA LEU A 222 -9.08 -24.09 11.83
C LEU A 222 -8.73 -22.74 11.19
N LEU A 223 -7.50 -22.58 10.73
CA LEU A 223 -7.12 -21.47 9.83
C LEU A 223 -7.14 -21.96 8.39
N ILE A 224 -7.91 -21.28 7.54
CA ILE A 224 -8.01 -21.55 6.10
C ILE A 224 -7.30 -20.42 5.35
N ARG A 225 -6.19 -20.73 4.68
CA ARG A 225 -5.42 -19.74 3.91
C ARG A 225 -4.89 -20.31 2.59
N PRO A 226 -4.59 -19.46 1.60
CA PRO A 226 -3.87 -19.89 0.41
C PRO A 226 -2.47 -20.44 0.75
N GLU A 227 -1.96 -21.29 -0.13
CA GLU A 227 -0.54 -21.65 -0.17
C GLU A 227 0.34 -20.42 -0.41
N GLY A 228 1.62 -20.53 -0.06
CA GLY A 228 2.61 -19.49 -0.25
C GLY A 228 3.14 -18.91 1.05
N SER A 229 4.13 -18.03 0.93
CA SER A 229 4.90 -17.46 2.05
C SER A 229 4.69 -15.96 2.16
N PHE A 230 3.45 -15.49 2.05
CA PHE A 230 3.14 -14.08 2.28
C PHE A 230 3.29 -13.73 3.76
N GLY A 231 3.99 -12.63 4.05
CA GLY A 231 4.27 -12.22 5.43
C GLY A 231 3.01 -12.07 6.29
N GLY A 232 1.93 -11.49 5.75
CA GLY A 232 0.66 -11.35 6.47
C GLY A 232 -0.03 -12.67 6.80
N ASP A 233 0.18 -13.72 5.99
CA ASP A 233 -0.36 -15.06 6.30
C ASP A 233 0.46 -15.76 7.39
N ILE A 234 1.79 -15.55 7.40
CA ILE A 234 2.67 -16.02 8.48
C ILE A 234 2.31 -15.28 9.80
N ASP A 235 2.12 -13.97 9.74
CA ASP A 235 1.67 -13.17 10.89
C ASP A 235 0.32 -13.66 11.44
N SER A 236 -0.60 -14.08 10.56
CA SER A 236 -1.88 -14.67 10.96
C SER A 236 -1.73 -15.99 11.72
N GLU A 237 -0.87 -16.89 11.22
CA GLU A 237 -0.56 -18.15 11.91
C GLU A 237 0.06 -17.87 13.29
N ASN A 238 1.05 -16.97 13.35
CA ASN A 238 1.73 -16.60 14.60
C ASN A 238 0.74 -16.02 15.62
N GLY A 239 -0.16 -15.13 15.19
CA GLY A 239 -1.19 -14.55 16.07
C GLY A 239 -2.14 -15.60 16.62
N LEU A 240 -2.52 -16.60 15.81
CA LEU A 240 -3.36 -17.71 16.30
C LEU A 240 -2.58 -18.65 17.23
N VAL A 241 -1.32 -18.95 16.95
CA VAL A 241 -0.46 -19.73 17.87
C VAL A 241 -0.40 -19.03 19.23
N GLU A 242 -0.21 -17.71 19.27
CA GLU A 242 -0.24 -16.93 20.51
C GLU A 242 -1.59 -17.03 21.24
N ALA A 243 -2.69 -16.98 20.48
CA ALA A 243 -4.03 -17.12 21.05
C ALA A 243 -4.27 -18.52 21.65
N MET A 244 -3.57 -19.55 21.15
CA MET A 244 -3.69 -20.92 21.68
C MET A 244 -2.81 -21.16 22.92
N GLN A 245 -1.86 -20.29 23.22
CA GLN A 245 -1.02 -20.38 24.42
C GLN A 245 -1.82 -20.01 25.67
N GLY A 246 -1.60 -20.74 26.77
CA GLY A 246 -2.18 -20.45 28.08
C GLY A 246 -3.59 -20.99 28.29
N GLY A 247 -3.71 -22.23 28.73
CA GLY A 247 -4.93 -22.91 29.17
C GLY A 247 -5.11 -24.29 28.55
N ASP A 248 -6.28 -24.90 28.78
CA ASP A 248 -6.65 -26.23 28.28
C ASP A 248 -6.27 -26.48 26.84
N ALA A 249 -5.90 -27.72 26.52
CA ALA A 249 -5.39 -28.19 25.23
C ALA A 249 -6.20 -27.69 24.01
N ALA A 250 -5.90 -26.47 23.56
CA ALA A 250 -6.48 -25.89 22.36
C ALA A 250 -5.66 -26.33 21.16
N LYS A 251 -6.33 -26.79 20.10
CA LYS A 251 -5.72 -27.23 18.85
C LYS A 251 -5.90 -26.15 17.78
N LEU A 252 -4.78 -25.70 17.19
CA LEU A 252 -4.79 -24.95 15.94
C LEU A 252 -4.47 -25.92 14.80
N GLN A 253 -5.32 -25.94 13.80
CA GLN A 253 -5.08 -26.64 12.52
C GLN A 253 -5.00 -25.59 11.41
N VAL A 254 -4.05 -25.76 10.48
CA VAL A 254 -3.89 -24.85 9.35
C VAL A 254 -4.03 -25.66 8.06
N ILE A 255 -5.00 -25.31 7.24
CA ILE A 255 -5.10 -25.83 5.88
C ILE A 255 -4.65 -24.78 4.87
N ARG A 256 -3.84 -25.21 3.91
CA ARG A 256 -3.27 -24.39 2.86
C ARG A 256 -3.79 -24.89 1.51
N HIS A 257 -4.54 -24.04 0.81
CA HIS A 257 -5.19 -24.42 -0.45
C HIS A 257 -4.57 -23.67 -1.64
N ASN A 258 -4.65 -24.27 -2.83
CA ASN A 258 -4.12 -23.71 -4.07
C ASN A 258 -4.96 -22.59 -4.70
N GLY A 259 -6.03 -22.15 -4.03
CA GLY A 259 -6.94 -21.09 -4.48
C GLY A 259 -8.19 -21.60 -5.22
N THR A 260 -8.26 -22.88 -5.59
CA THR A 260 -9.45 -23.43 -6.23
C THR A 260 -10.51 -23.86 -5.21
N PRO A 261 -11.82 -23.66 -5.50
CA PRO A 261 -12.91 -24.10 -4.63
C PRO A 261 -12.86 -25.61 -4.33
N GLU A 262 -12.53 -26.42 -5.33
CA GLU A 262 -12.50 -27.88 -5.22
C GLU A 262 -11.45 -28.34 -4.20
N HIS A 263 -10.23 -27.80 -4.29
CA HIS A 263 -9.15 -28.15 -3.37
C HIS A 263 -9.45 -27.66 -1.95
N LEU A 264 -10.00 -26.44 -1.81
CA LEU A 264 -10.41 -25.90 -0.51
C LEU A 264 -11.47 -26.80 0.13
N CYS A 265 -12.53 -27.17 -0.61
CA CYS A 265 -13.61 -28.03 -0.12
C CYS A 265 -13.09 -29.42 0.28
N ALA A 266 -12.20 -30.03 -0.51
CA ALA A 266 -11.62 -31.33 -0.18
C ALA A 266 -10.80 -31.29 1.12
N LEU A 267 -10.01 -30.23 1.32
CA LEU A 267 -9.25 -30.03 2.56
C LEU A 267 -10.16 -29.79 3.76
N LEU A 268 -11.23 -29.02 3.58
CA LEU A 268 -12.23 -28.75 4.64
C LEU A 268 -12.96 -30.03 5.01
N ASP A 269 -13.40 -30.83 4.04
CA ASP A 269 -14.02 -32.14 4.28
C ASP A 269 -13.11 -33.08 5.07
N LYS A 270 -11.80 -33.10 4.71
CA LYS A 270 -10.83 -33.91 5.45
C LYS A 270 -10.73 -33.48 6.92
N ALA A 271 -10.67 -32.15 7.18
CA ALA A 271 -10.62 -31.63 8.54
C ALA A 271 -11.89 -31.93 9.33
N LEU A 272 -13.07 -31.86 8.70
CA LEU A 272 -14.36 -32.11 9.34
C LEU A 272 -14.65 -33.58 9.62
N ARG A 273 -13.93 -34.52 8.98
CA ARG A 273 -14.03 -35.98 9.24
C ARG A 273 -13.10 -36.46 10.35
N GLU A 274 -12.28 -35.59 10.94
CA GLU A 274 -11.44 -35.96 12.07
C GLU A 274 -12.31 -36.43 13.27
N PRO A 275 -11.79 -37.31 14.15
CA PRO A 275 -12.54 -37.76 15.34
C PRO A 275 -12.93 -36.62 16.29
N ARG A 276 -12.15 -35.53 16.29
CA ARG A 276 -12.45 -34.29 16.99
C ARG A 276 -12.32 -33.14 15.98
N PRO A 277 -13.38 -32.87 15.20
CA PRO A 277 -13.33 -31.88 14.13
C PRO A 277 -13.20 -30.47 14.70
N PRO A 278 -12.72 -29.50 13.89
CA PRO A 278 -12.74 -28.08 14.26
C PRO A 278 -14.19 -27.61 14.43
N THR A 279 -14.43 -26.81 15.47
CA THR A 279 -15.73 -26.17 15.77
C THR A 279 -15.76 -24.70 15.38
N ALA A 280 -14.64 -24.14 14.97
CA ALA A 280 -14.55 -22.78 14.43
C ALA A 280 -13.49 -22.72 13.34
N CYS A 281 -13.71 -21.87 12.36
CA CYS A 281 -12.70 -21.58 11.33
C CYS A 281 -12.52 -20.07 11.13
N ILE A 282 -11.28 -19.69 10.83
CA ILE A 282 -10.89 -18.33 10.40
C ILE A 282 -10.44 -18.44 8.96
N VAL A 283 -11.07 -17.66 8.06
CA VAL A 283 -10.79 -17.69 6.63
C VAL A 283 -10.00 -16.44 6.24
N ALA A 284 -8.81 -16.63 5.68
CA ALA A 284 -7.84 -15.58 5.42
C ALA A 284 -8.19 -14.66 4.23
N ARG A 285 -9.08 -15.07 3.33
CA ARG A 285 -9.48 -14.27 2.17
C ARG A 285 -11.00 -14.23 2.05
N GLY A 286 -11.57 -13.02 1.92
CA GLY A 286 -13.02 -12.83 1.85
C GLY A 286 -13.69 -13.65 0.74
N VAL A 287 -13.07 -13.78 -0.42
CA VAL A 287 -13.61 -14.60 -1.54
C VAL A 287 -13.79 -16.07 -1.14
N HIS A 288 -12.88 -16.62 -0.34
CA HIS A 288 -12.97 -18.01 0.11
C HIS A 288 -14.00 -18.23 1.22
N VAL A 289 -14.43 -17.15 1.91
CA VAL A 289 -15.51 -17.21 2.90
C VAL A 289 -16.80 -17.69 2.23
N LEU A 290 -17.14 -17.18 1.03
CA LEU A 290 -18.31 -17.65 0.31
C LEU A 290 -18.22 -19.14 0.00
N THR A 291 -17.05 -19.60 -0.48
CA THR A 291 -16.82 -21.03 -0.74
C THR A 291 -17.04 -21.87 0.51
N VAL A 292 -16.49 -21.43 1.66
CA VAL A 292 -16.64 -22.13 2.94
C VAL A 292 -18.11 -22.16 3.40
N LEU A 293 -18.81 -21.02 3.38
CA LEU A 293 -20.22 -20.95 3.79
C LEU A 293 -21.10 -21.85 2.94
N MET A 294 -20.98 -21.75 1.61
CA MET A 294 -21.78 -22.55 0.69
C MET A 294 -21.47 -24.05 0.80
N HIS A 295 -20.19 -24.40 0.99
CA HIS A 295 -19.81 -25.80 1.17
C HIS A 295 -20.34 -26.38 2.48
N LEU A 296 -20.20 -25.65 3.61
CA LEU A 296 -20.74 -26.05 4.90
C LEU A 296 -22.25 -26.28 4.83
N GLN A 297 -22.98 -25.34 4.19
CA GLN A 297 -24.42 -25.46 3.97
C GLN A 297 -24.75 -26.69 3.11
N ARG A 298 -24.00 -26.94 2.04
CA ARG A 298 -24.18 -28.09 1.15
C ARG A 298 -24.06 -29.44 1.88
N ILE A 299 -23.15 -29.53 2.86
CA ILE A 299 -22.95 -30.74 3.67
C ILE A 299 -23.80 -30.76 4.95
N GLY A 300 -24.78 -29.85 5.08
CA GLY A 300 -25.73 -29.81 6.18
C GLY A 300 -25.18 -29.31 7.51
N LYS A 301 -24.03 -28.59 7.51
CA LYS A 301 -23.47 -27.96 8.72
C LYS A 301 -24.12 -26.61 9.00
N ARG A 302 -24.64 -26.44 10.21
CA ARG A 302 -25.25 -25.18 10.66
C ARG A 302 -24.17 -24.21 11.15
N ILE A 303 -24.32 -22.96 10.78
CA ILE A 303 -23.41 -21.88 11.17
C ILE A 303 -24.20 -20.91 12.04
N PRO A 304 -23.76 -20.60 13.28
CA PRO A 304 -22.51 -21.03 13.93
C PRO A 304 -22.61 -22.32 14.76
N GLN A 305 -23.77 -23.00 14.83
CA GLN A 305 -24.06 -24.05 15.81
C GLN A 305 -23.13 -25.25 15.73
N ASP A 306 -22.82 -25.71 14.50
CA ASP A 306 -21.93 -26.84 14.28
C ASP A 306 -20.48 -26.37 14.02
N ILE A 307 -20.31 -25.21 13.39
CA ILE A 307 -19.00 -24.57 13.14
C ILE A 307 -19.16 -23.06 13.01
N ALA A 308 -18.42 -22.30 13.82
CA ALA A 308 -18.34 -20.86 13.70
C ALA A 308 -17.39 -20.45 12.56
N VAL A 309 -17.74 -19.40 11.82
CA VAL A 309 -16.94 -18.87 10.70
C VAL A 309 -16.60 -17.41 10.94
N VAL A 310 -15.31 -17.07 10.89
CA VAL A 310 -14.80 -15.70 10.98
C VAL A 310 -14.01 -15.37 9.72
N SER A 311 -14.28 -14.24 9.08
CA SER A 311 -13.46 -13.72 8.01
C SER A 311 -12.34 -12.85 8.57
N ARG A 312 -11.10 -13.12 8.15
CA ARG A 312 -9.96 -12.25 8.47
C ARG A 312 -10.03 -10.94 7.70
N ASP A 313 -10.43 -11.01 6.44
CA ASP A 313 -10.52 -9.87 5.55
C ASP A 313 -12.00 -9.44 5.40
N ASP A 314 -12.22 -8.16 5.10
CA ASP A 314 -13.54 -7.62 4.75
C ASP A 314 -13.66 -7.43 3.25
N GLU A 315 -14.78 -7.90 2.71
CA GLU A 315 -15.18 -7.64 1.34
C GLU A 315 -16.63 -7.18 1.31
N SER A 316 -16.94 -6.23 0.43
CA SER A 316 -18.26 -5.59 0.38
C SER A 316 -19.42 -6.57 0.24
N PHE A 317 -19.24 -7.69 -0.44
CA PHE A 317 -20.27 -8.72 -0.61
C PHE A 317 -20.57 -9.51 0.68
N LEU A 318 -19.66 -9.56 1.65
CA LEU A 318 -19.87 -10.31 2.90
C LEU A 318 -20.95 -9.71 3.79
N GLN A 319 -21.29 -8.42 3.59
CA GLN A 319 -22.43 -7.81 4.29
C GLN A 319 -23.80 -8.37 3.85
N HIS A 320 -23.83 -9.03 2.68
CA HIS A 320 -25.04 -9.64 2.10
C HIS A 320 -25.09 -11.16 2.31
N ALA A 321 -24.13 -11.75 3.02
CA ALA A 321 -24.14 -13.19 3.32
C ALA A 321 -25.14 -13.50 4.44
N LEU A 322 -25.76 -14.68 4.36
CA LEU A 322 -26.61 -15.25 5.41
C LEU A 322 -26.06 -16.61 5.84
N PRO A 323 -25.78 -16.80 7.14
CA PRO A 323 -25.83 -15.80 8.21
C PRO A 323 -24.83 -14.66 7.97
N THR A 324 -25.09 -13.49 8.61
CA THR A 324 -24.16 -12.36 8.54
C THR A 324 -22.79 -12.75 9.08
N VAL A 325 -21.71 -12.39 8.35
CA VAL A 325 -20.35 -12.86 8.64
C VAL A 325 -19.65 -11.98 9.68
N THR A 326 -19.18 -12.60 10.76
CA THR A 326 -18.23 -11.97 11.70
C THR A 326 -16.91 -11.78 10.96
N ARG A 327 -16.42 -10.52 10.85
CA ARG A 327 -15.28 -10.16 10.03
C ARG A 327 -14.47 -8.99 10.57
N TYR A 328 -13.28 -8.80 10.06
CA TYR A 328 -12.43 -7.68 10.42
C TYR A 328 -12.37 -6.68 9.27
N ALA A 329 -13.02 -5.53 9.48
CA ALA A 329 -13.12 -4.49 8.47
C ALA A 329 -11.95 -3.50 8.58
N SER A 330 -11.38 -3.16 7.44
CA SER A 330 -10.45 -2.04 7.27
C SER A 330 -11.14 -0.89 6.56
N ASN A 331 -10.66 0.33 6.77
CA ASN A 331 -11.12 1.48 6.02
C ASN A 331 -10.18 1.70 4.81
N PRO A 332 -10.60 1.39 3.57
CA PRO A 332 -9.75 1.52 2.39
C PRO A 332 -9.24 2.94 2.16
N ALA A 333 -10.06 3.96 2.42
CA ALA A 333 -9.66 5.35 2.30
C ALA A 333 -8.60 5.77 3.33
N GLN A 334 -8.69 5.27 4.56
CA GLN A 334 -7.65 5.48 5.57
C GLN A 334 -6.34 4.79 5.19
N PHE A 335 -6.43 3.58 4.66
CA PHE A 335 -5.28 2.83 4.17
C PHE A 335 -4.61 3.58 3.02
N ALA A 336 -5.38 4.02 2.02
CA ALA A 336 -4.90 4.80 0.88
C ALA A 336 -4.23 6.11 1.31
N ARG A 337 -4.77 6.83 2.30
CA ARG A 337 -4.14 8.03 2.86
C ARG A 337 -2.77 7.73 3.46
N SER A 338 -2.65 6.62 4.19
CA SER A 338 -1.38 6.21 4.80
C SER A 338 -0.34 5.87 3.72
N VAL A 339 -0.74 5.11 2.70
CA VAL A 339 0.12 4.77 1.55
C VAL A 339 0.51 6.04 0.78
N SER A 340 -0.44 6.92 0.46
CA SER A 340 -0.18 8.17 -0.25
C SER A 340 0.83 9.05 0.49
N LYS A 341 0.68 9.20 1.81
CA LYS A 341 1.63 9.96 2.63
C LYS A 341 3.04 9.38 2.56
N ALA A 342 3.16 8.06 2.73
CA ALA A 342 4.47 7.39 2.71
C ALA A 342 5.11 7.43 1.32
N VAL A 343 4.34 7.19 0.25
CA VAL A 343 4.84 7.21 -1.13
C VAL A 343 5.32 8.61 -1.53
N ARG A 344 4.60 9.66 -1.13
CA ARG A 344 5.03 11.04 -1.39
C ARG A 344 6.34 11.36 -0.67
N GLN A 345 6.46 11.03 0.61
CA GLN A 345 7.72 11.18 1.34
C GLN A 345 8.87 10.40 0.70
N LEU A 346 8.58 9.18 0.24
CA LEU A 346 9.55 8.35 -0.48
C LEU A 346 9.99 8.99 -1.80
N ALA A 347 9.05 9.50 -2.60
CA ALA A 347 9.35 10.15 -3.87
C ALA A 347 10.13 11.46 -3.72
N GLU A 348 9.88 12.21 -2.64
CA GLU A 348 10.55 13.47 -2.33
C GLU A 348 11.95 13.26 -1.71
N ALA A 349 12.10 12.26 -0.82
CA ALA A 349 13.33 12.01 -0.08
C ALA A 349 14.24 10.92 -0.70
N GLY A 350 13.73 10.16 -1.69
CA GLY A 350 14.44 9.05 -2.32
C GLY A 350 14.51 7.77 -1.46
N SER A 351 14.24 7.86 -0.15
CA SER A 351 14.25 6.73 0.77
C SER A 351 13.32 6.96 1.96
N LEU A 352 12.89 5.88 2.60
CA LEU A 352 12.19 5.89 3.88
C LEU A 352 12.91 5.00 4.88
N PRO A 353 12.84 5.33 6.18
CA PRO A 353 13.28 4.41 7.23
C PRO A 353 12.56 3.06 7.08
N PRO A 354 13.23 1.93 7.28
CA PRO A 354 12.63 0.61 7.18
C PRO A 354 11.70 0.33 8.36
N LYS A 355 10.51 0.95 8.32
CA LYS A 355 9.50 0.84 9.37
C LYS A 355 8.26 0.16 8.84
N ALA A 356 7.78 -0.85 9.57
CA ALA A 356 6.48 -1.45 9.33
C ALA A 356 5.38 -0.62 10.02
N GLN A 357 4.50 -0.01 9.23
CA GLN A 357 3.28 0.59 9.75
C GLN A 357 2.18 -0.47 9.71
N ARG A 358 1.61 -0.80 10.87
CA ARG A 358 0.52 -1.76 11.02
C ARG A 358 -0.77 -1.03 11.34
N LEU A 359 -1.80 -1.28 10.55
CA LEU A 359 -3.14 -0.73 10.77
C LEU A 359 -4.02 -1.79 11.44
N ILE A 360 -4.75 -1.39 12.47
CA ILE A 360 -5.60 -2.31 13.22
C ILE A 360 -7.00 -2.26 12.60
N PRO A 361 -7.50 -3.38 12.03
CA PRO A 361 -8.86 -3.45 11.53
C PRO A 361 -9.87 -3.56 12.67
N GLN A 362 -11.11 -3.16 12.42
CA GLN A 362 -12.19 -3.21 13.37
C GLN A 362 -12.99 -4.51 13.26
N LEU A 363 -13.37 -5.09 14.38
CA LEU A 363 -14.27 -6.25 14.40
C LEU A 363 -15.69 -5.81 14.06
N VAL A 364 -16.25 -6.35 13.00
CA VAL A 364 -17.68 -6.29 12.67
C VAL A 364 -18.31 -7.61 13.09
N ARG A 365 -19.15 -7.56 14.10
CA ARG A 365 -19.85 -8.75 14.59
C ARG A 365 -20.95 -9.16 13.64
N GLY A 366 -21.08 -10.45 13.42
CA GLY A 366 -22.12 -11.09 12.64
C GLY A 366 -22.64 -12.31 13.38
N GLU A 367 -23.57 -13.02 12.74
CA GLU A 367 -24.23 -14.21 13.28
C GLU A 367 -23.39 -15.48 13.11
N SER A 368 -22.34 -15.43 12.27
CA SER A 368 -21.55 -16.61 11.91
C SER A 368 -20.56 -17.06 12.98
N ALA A 369 -20.35 -16.27 14.03
CA ALA A 369 -19.42 -16.63 15.11
C ALA A 369 -19.73 -15.90 16.44
#